data_12aab18487016f79e6ea2a59b6c6adaa
#
_entry.id   12aab18487016f79e6ea2a59b6c6adaa
#
_cell.length_a   1.000
_cell.length_b   1.000
_cell.length_c   1.000
_cell.angle_alpha   90.00
_cell.angle_beta   90.00
_cell.angle_gamma   90.00
#
_symmetry.space_group_name_H-M   'P 1'
#
loop_
_entity.id
_entity.type
_entity.pdbx_description
1 polymer ?
#
loop_
_entity_poly.entity_id
_entity_poly.type
_entity_poly.pdbx_seq_one_letter_code
_entity_poly.pdbx_strand_id
1 'polypeptide(L)'
;MKDKSFAKYVVGDLFSYLSDVYARSMFGGFGIYRSGVMFALVAEGELYFKINEEQREKYVAFGSRSFTYMKEGKPREMMYFYIPEEVQENSELFRGLAEEAYEFALEKSMRNKKTSKR
;
A
#
# COMPACT_ATOMS: atom_id res chain seq x y z
N MET A 1 0.94 -18.99 -7.74
CA MET A 1 1.51 -17.67 -7.97
C MET A 1 1.84 -17.02 -6.67
N LYS A 2 3.07 -16.55 -6.62
CA LYS A 2 3.65 -15.97 -5.42
C LYS A 2 2.83 -14.82 -4.85
N ASP A 3 2.46 -13.87 -5.72
CA ASP A 3 1.73 -12.69 -5.26
C ASP A 3 0.31 -13.00 -4.82
N LYS A 4 -0.32 -13.97 -5.44
CA LYS A 4 -1.68 -14.36 -5.05
C LYS A 4 -1.70 -14.91 -3.63
N SER A 5 -0.77 -15.80 -3.31
CA SER A 5 -0.66 -16.37 -1.97
C SER A 5 -0.34 -15.30 -0.94
N PHE A 6 0.58 -14.40 -1.28
CA PHE A 6 0.97 -13.34 -0.37
C PHE A 6 -0.18 -12.36 -0.16
N ALA A 7 -0.93 -12.03 -1.22
CA ALA A 7 -2.08 -11.14 -1.09
C ALA A 7 -3.14 -11.74 -0.15
N LYS A 8 -3.36 -13.05 -0.24
CA LYS A 8 -4.28 -13.72 0.67
C LYS A 8 -3.81 -13.63 2.12
N TYR A 9 -2.50 -13.78 2.34
CA TYR A 9 -1.91 -13.64 3.66
C TYR A 9 -2.09 -12.21 4.18
N VAL A 10 -1.83 -11.23 3.33
CA VAL A 10 -1.95 -9.83 3.73
C VAL A 10 -3.39 -9.52 4.16
N VAL A 11 -4.36 -9.90 3.33
CA VAL A 11 -5.76 -9.60 3.64
C VAL A 11 -6.26 -10.44 4.82
N GLY A 12 -5.97 -11.75 4.82
CA GLY A 12 -6.55 -12.66 5.79
C GLY A 12 -5.85 -12.70 7.13
N ASP A 13 -4.55 -12.39 7.16
CA ASP A 13 -3.75 -12.47 8.38
C ASP A 13 -3.33 -11.09 8.87
N LEU A 14 -2.57 -10.36 8.07
CA LEU A 14 -2.07 -9.06 8.52
C LEU A 14 -3.19 -8.06 8.77
N PHE A 15 -4.22 -8.08 7.94
CA PHE A 15 -5.37 -7.19 8.09
C PHE A 15 -6.59 -7.89 8.65
N SER A 16 -6.41 -9.00 9.36
CA SER A 16 -7.53 -9.76 9.92
C SER A 16 -8.37 -8.95 10.91
N TYR A 17 -7.78 -7.90 11.48
CA TYR A 17 -8.50 -7.04 12.42
C TYR A 17 -9.45 -6.06 11.73
N LEU A 18 -9.46 -6.04 10.39
CA LEU A 18 -10.36 -5.19 9.61
C LEU A 18 -11.30 -6.07 8.81
N SER A 19 -12.55 -5.64 8.66
CA SER A 19 -13.56 -6.45 7.98
C SER A 19 -13.78 -6.07 6.52
N ASP A 20 -13.28 -4.93 6.09
CA ASP A 20 -13.60 -4.39 4.76
C ASP A 20 -12.37 -4.27 3.87
N VAL A 21 -11.38 -5.13 4.07
CA VAL A 21 -10.16 -5.14 3.27
C VAL A 21 -10.22 -6.27 2.24
N TYR A 22 -9.84 -5.96 1.01
CA TYR A 22 -9.83 -6.96 -0.05
C TYR A 22 -8.74 -6.62 -1.06
N ALA A 23 -8.39 -7.60 -1.90
CA ALA A 23 -7.34 -7.46 -2.91
C ALA A 23 -7.94 -7.51 -4.31
N ARG A 24 -7.36 -6.73 -5.22
CA ARG A 24 -7.74 -6.76 -6.63
C ARG A 24 -6.48 -6.86 -7.47
N SER A 25 -6.53 -7.72 -8.48
CA SER A 25 -5.40 -7.92 -9.37
C SER A 25 -5.13 -6.66 -10.19
N MET A 26 -3.85 -6.27 -10.28
CA MET A 26 -3.46 -5.13 -11.11
C MET A 26 -1.96 -5.13 -11.34
N PHE A 27 -1.53 -4.76 -12.54
CA PHE A 27 -0.11 -4.59 -12.89
C PHE A 27 0.76 -5.79 -12.53
N GLY A 28 0.20 -6.99 -12.64
CA GLY A 28 0.95 -8.19 -12.29
C GLY A 28 1.04 -8.46 -10.80
N GLY A 29 0.47 -7.60 -9.97
CA GLY A 29 0.40 -7.77 -8.52
C GLY A 29 -1.02 -7.59 -8.06
N PHE A 30 -1.18 -7.00 -6.86
CA PHE A 30 -2.50 -6.79 -6.28
C PHE A 30 -2.57 -5.45 -5.56
N GLY A 31 -3.63 -4.68 -5.83
CA GLY A 31 -3.94 -3.52 -5.01
C GLY A 31 -4.72 -3.99 -3.79
N ILE A 32 -4.44 -3.39 -2.65
CA ILE A 32 -5.15 -3.70 -1.40
C ILE A 32 -6.06 -2.53 -1.10
N TYR A 33 -7.34 -2.83 -0.95
CA TYR A 33 -8.39 -1.83 -0.80
C TYR A 33 -9.08 -1.96 0.54
N ARG A 34 -9.53 -0.84 1.07
CA ARG A 34 -10.38 -0.80 2.25
C ARG A 34 -11.53 0.14 1.92
N SER A 35 -12.76 -0.37 2.00
CA SER A 35 -13.97 0.41 1.70
C SER A 35 -13.87 1.14 0.35
N GLY A 36 -13.33 0.44 -0.65
CA GLY A 36 -13.24 0.97 -2.00
C GLY A 36 -12.06 1.87 -2.28
N VAL A 37 -11.16 2.07 -1.31
CA VAL A 37 -10.00 2.96 -1.46
C VAL A 37 -8.72 2.13 -1.39
N MET A 38 -7.89 2.25 -2.42
CA MET A 38 -6.62 1.53 -2.46
C MET A 38 -5.59 2.27 -1.60
N PHE A 39 -5.00 1.56 -0.64
CA PHE A 39 -4.02 2.14 0.27
C PHE A 39 -2.74 1.34 0.37
N ALA A 40 -2.68 0.18 -0.27
CA ALA A 40 -1.49 -0.66 -0.23
C ALA A 40 -1.39 -1.44 -1.52
N LEU A 41 -0.21 -2.02 -1.75
CA LEU A 41 0.11 -2.72 -2.99
C LEU A 41 0.93 -3.96 -2.65
N VAL A 42 0.62 -5.08 -3.29
CA VAL A 42 1.43 -6.28 -3.23
C VAL A 42 2.05 -6.48 -4.60
N ALA A 43 3.36 -6.58 -4.64
CA ALA A 43 4.08 -6.80 -5.90
C ALA A 43 5.36 -7.56 -5.58
N GLU A 44 5.62 -8.60 -6.38
CA GLU A 44 6.84 -9.40 -6.27
C GLU A 44 7.07 -9.95 -4.87
N GLY A 45 5.97 -10.35 -4.23
CA GLY A 45 6.02 -10.94 -2.89
C GLY A 45 6.27 -9.96 -1.77
N GLU A 46 6.11 -8.67 -2.04
CA GLU A 46 6.36 -7.63 -1.05
C GLU A 46 5.14 -6.73 -0.88
N LEU A 47 5.01 -6.16 0.32
CA LEU A 47 3.91 -5.27 0.66
C LEU A 47 4.42 -3.83 0.69
N TYR A 48 3.63 -2.92 0.12
CA TYR A 48 3.94 -1.49 0.08
C TYR A 48 2.73 -0.72 0.58
N PHE A 49 2.97 0.39 1.28
CA PHE A 49 1.90 1.29 1.74
C PHE A 49 2.00 2.61 0.99
N LYS A 50 0.84 3.20 0.73
CA LYS A 50 0.77 4.54 0.15
C LYS A 50 1.20 5.56 1.20
N ILE A 51 2.12 6.45 0.83
CA ILE A 51 2.59 7.47 1.77
C ILE A 51 2.56 8.84 1.11
N ASN A 52 2.58 9.89 1.94
CA ASN A 52 2.75 11.24 1.44
C ASN A 52 4.23 11.61 1.50
N GLU A 53 4.58 12.73 0.90
CA GLU A 53 5.97 13.14 0.82
C GLU A 53 6.59 13.39 2.21
N GLU A 54 5.78 13.84 3.15
CA GLU A 54 6.25 14.13 4.51
C GLU A 54 6.69 12.87 5.25
N GLN A 55 6.18 11.73 4.86
CA GLN A 55 6.52 10.46 5.52
C GLN A 55 7.73 9.77 4.91
N ARG A 56 8.24 10.29 3.81
CA ARG A 56 9.33 9.63 3.07
C ARG A 56 10.54 9.35 3.97
N GLU A 57 11.00 10.34 4.71
CA GLU A 57 12.18 10.17 5.55
C GLU A 57 11.98 9.11 6.62
N LYS A 58 10.79 9.07 7.20
CA LYS A 58 10.47 8.07 8.21
C LYS A 58 10.57 6.66 7.63
N TYR A 59 10.04 6.47 6.43
CA TYR A 59 10.07 5.15 5.80
C TYR A 59 11.49 4.78 5.37
N VAL A 60 12.24 5.71 4.85
CA VAL A 60 13.63 5.45 4.48
C VAL A 60 14.44 5.04 5.71
N ALA A 61 14.15 5.64 6.86
CA ALA A 61 14.84 5.29 8.10
C ALA A 61 14.54 3.86 8.55
N PHE A 62 13.40 3.27 8.16
CA PHE A 62 13.10 1.85 8.41
C PHE A 62 13.88 0.93 7.48
N GLY A 63 14.57 1.46 6.47
CA GLY A 63 15.15 0.64 5.43
C GLY A 63 14.20 0.41 4.26
N SER A 64 13.16 1.22 4.15
CA SER A 64 12.17 1.10 3.09
C SER A 64 12.63 1.81 1.81
N ARG A 65 11.93 1.49 0.72
CA ARG A 65 12.19 2.10 -0.58
C ARG A 65 10.87 2.19 -1.33
N SER A 66 10.82 3.07 -2.32
CA SER A 66 9.61 3.24 -3.12
C SER A 66 9.46 2.11 -4.12
N PHE A 67 8.23 1.88 -4.53
CA PHE A 67 7.94 0.96 -5.62
C PHE A 67 8.23 1.68 -6.95
N THR A 68 9.01 1.05 -7.82
CA THR A 68 9.26 1.58 -9.14
C THR A 68 8.85 0.55 -10.19
N TYR A 69 8.39 1.04 -11.32
CA TYR A 69 7.99 0.18 -12.44
C TYR A 69 8.46 0.83 -13.73
N MET A 70 8.57 0.03 -14.77
CA MET A 70 9.01 0.53 -16.07
C MET A 70 7.81 0.93 -16.90
N LYS A 71 7.86 2.11 -17.49
CA LYS A 71 6.84 2.56 -18.40
C LYS A 71 7.51 3.20 -19.60
N GLU A 72 7.27 2.65 -20.78
CA GLU A 72 7.87 3.16 -22.02
C GLU A 72 9.39 3.23 -21.93
N GLY A 73 9.97 2.20 -21.31
CA GLY A 73 11.42 2.10 -21.19
C GLY A 73 12.05 2.97 -20.13
N LYS A 74 11.25 3.67 -19.32
CA LYS A 74 11.74 4.55 -18.27
C LYS A 74 11.20 4.15 -16.90
N PRO A 75 12.04 4.25 -15.86
CA PRO A 75 11.56 3.96 -14.51
C PRO A 75 10.62 5.05 -14.01
N ARG A 76 9.57 4.62 -13.33
CA ARG A 76 8.59 5.53 -12.72
C ARG A 76 8.43 5.16 -11.27
N GLU A 77 8.45 6.15 -10.41
CA GLU A 77 8.24 5.93 -8.98
C GLU A 77 6.78 6.11 -8.64
N MET A 78 6.25 5.20 -7.84
CA MET A 78 4.95 5.39 -7.23
C MET A 78 5.17 5.66 -5.75
N MET A 79 4.35 6.52 -5.18
CA MET A 79 4.47 6.84 -3.76
C MET A 79 3.86 5.73 -2.90
N TYR A 80 4.37 4.52 -3.11
CA TYR A 80 4.08 3.34 -2.33
C TYR A 80 5.41 2.82 -1.85
N PHE A 81 5.57 2.67 -0.54
CA PHE A 81 6.85 2.31 0.06
C PHE A 81 6.78 0.95 0.73
N TYR A 82 7.85 0.20 0.56
CA TYR A 82 8.01 -1.16 1.07
C TYR A 82 7.87 -1.21 2.59
N ILE A 83 7.18 -2.24 3.08
CA ILE A 83 7.01 -2.47 4.51
C ILE A 83 7.93 -3.61 4.91
N PRO A 84 9.04 -3.33 5.59
CA PRO A 84 9.96 -4.39 6.00
C PRO A 84 9.30 -5.42 6.90
N GLU A 85 9.84 -6.63 6.88
CA GLU A 85 9.28 -7.73 7.66
C GLU A 85 9.23 -7.42 9.14
N GLU A 86 10.25 -6.76 9.67
CA GLU A 86 10.30 -6.37 11.09
C GLU A 86 9.12 -5.47 11.45
N VAL A 87 8.72 -4.59 10.53
CA VAL A 87 7.57 -3.71 10.76
C VAL A 87 6.29 -4.54 10.74
N GLN A 88 6.20 -5.49 9.81
CA GLN A 88 5.02 -6.35 9.71
C GLN A 88 4.82 -7.16 11.01
N GLU A 89 5.91 -7.52 11.66
CA GLU A 89 5.86 -8.33 12.88
C GLU A 89 5.57 -7.50 14.13
N ASN A 90 5.68 -6.18 14.02
CA ASN A 90 5.34 -5.28 15.11
C ASN A 90 3.92 -4.77 14.90
N SER A 91 2.95 -5.47 15.48
CA SER A 91 1.54 -5.20 15.15
C SER A 91 1.09 -3.78 15.46
N GLU A 92 1.58 -3.19 16.54
CA GLU A 92 1.20 -1.82 16.88
C GLU A 92 1.71 -0.84 15.81
N LEU A 93 2.98 -0.96 15.46
CA LEU A 93 3.57 -0.10 14.44
C LEU A 93 2.92 -0.33 13.09
N PHE A 94 2.73 -1.61 12.73
CA PHE A 94 2.12 -1.96 11.45
C PHE A 94 0.73 -1.36 11.31
N ARG A 95 -0.10 -1.51 12.34
CA ARG A 95 -1.47 -1.01 12.30
C ARG A 95 -1.52 0.51 12.25
N GLY A 96 -0.61 1.18 12.95
CA GLY A 96 -0.52 2.62 12.89
C GLY A 96 -0.15 3.14 11.52
N LEU A 97 0.85 2.50 10.89
CA LEU A 97 1.26 2.88 9.55
C LEU A 97 0.16 2.58 8.51
N ALA A 98 -0.53 1.46 8.68
CA ALA A 98 -1.62 1.10 7.79
C ALA A 98 -2.77 2.10 7.88
N GLU A 99 -3.08 2.55 9.09
CA GLU A 99 -4.14 3.53 9.28
C GLU A 99 -3.76 4.86 8.64
N GLU A 100 -2.52 5.30 8.80
CA GLU A 100 -2.03 6.51 8.16
C GLU A 100 -2.13 6.40 6.63
N ALA A 101 -1.76 5.24 6.10
CA ALA A 101 -1.81 5.02 4.66
C ALA A 101 -3.25 5.11 4.16
N TYR A 102 -4.17 4.49 4.88
CA TYR A 102 -5.57 4.52 4.50
C TYR A 102 -6.14 5.94 4.57
N GLU A 103 -5.85 6.65 5.64
CA GLU A 103 -6.37 8.01 5.81
C GLU A 103 -5.85 8.94 4.72
N PHE A 104 -4.58 8.81 4.37
CA PHE A 104 -4.02 9.61 3.30
C PHE A 104 -4.65 9.25 1.96
N ALA A 105 -4.82 7.95 1.68
CA ALA A 105 -5.42 7.50 0.44
C ALA A 105 -6.87 7.96 0.34
N LEU A 106 -7.60 7.88 1.44
CA LEU A 106 -9.00 8.32 1.49
C LEU A 106 -9.13 9.81 1.20
N GLU A 107 -8.29 10.61 1.84
CA GLU A 107 -8.30 12.05 1.63
C GLU A 107 -8.03 12.40 0.17
N LYS A 108 -7.03 11.74 -0.41
CA LYS A 108 -6.68 11.98 -1.80
C LYS A 108 -7.81 11.56 -2.75
N SER A 109 -8.47 10.44 -2.44
CA SER A 109 -9.59 9.95 -3.23
C SER A 109 -10.75 10.94 -3.19
N MET A 110 -11.04 11.51 -2.02
CA MET A 110 -12.12 12.48 -1.88
C MET A 110 -11.81 13.79 -2.62
N ARG A 111 -10.57 14.21 -2.59
CA ARG A 111 -10.16 15.40 -3.35
C ARG A 111 -10.31 15.18 -4.84
N ASN A 112 -9.92 14.01 -5.33
CA ASN A 112 -10.04 13.68 -6.74
C ASN A 112 -11.51 13.65 -7.17
N LYS A 113 -12.40 13.13 -6.33
CA LYS A 113 -13.82 13.10 -6.62
C LYS A 113 -14.39 14.51 -6.76
N LYS A 114 -14.00 15.41 -5.86
CA LYS A 114 -14.42 16.79 -5.93
C LYS A 114 -13.97 17.43 -7.24
N THR A 115 -12.73 17.17 -7.62
CA THR A 115 -12.17 17.71 -8.85
C THR A 115 -12.88 17.16 -10.07
N SER A 116 -13.19 15.88 -10.08
CA SER A 116 -13.79 15.23 -11.25
C SER A 116 -15.24 15.56 -11.45
N LYS A 117 -15.89 16.17 -10.49
CA LYS A 117 -17.29 16.58 -10.61
C LYS A 117 -17.48 17.86 -11.41
N ARG A 118 -16.43 18.47 -11.83
CA ARG A 118 -16.51 19.70 -12.58
C ARG A 118 -16.70 19.49 -14.07
#